data_9b8351395a8787a5af40fd2b57d0a8a1
#
_entry.id   9b8351395a8787a5af40fd2b57d0a8a1
#
_cell.length_a   1.000
_cell.length_b   1.000
_cell.length_c   1.000
_cell.angle_alpha   90.00
_cell.angle_beta   90.00
_cell.angle_gamma   90.00
#
_symmetry.space_group_name_H-M   'P 1'
#
loop_
_entity.id
_entity.type
_entity.pdbx_description
1 polymer ?
#
loop_
_entity_poly.entity_id
_entity_poly.type
_entity_poly.pdbx_seq_one_letter_code
_entity_poly.pdbx_strand_id
1 'polypeptide(L)'
;MTQRTVNIYLVPTKELAQQVSFQLEPHACIETEYGDWALEGTMFTANHHLPKYAGYPAPCMTPINLTNWCLPMGANIIISHIDLDTVLGVMGLLGEWYFIPLEFREVAEFIDTNGPHHIHKFPAHVQDWFNAYWAWSALPENRALRVTEITDVTATIHKYIQFFELLFDLYAHNSPPLIEEGRVWASNIQCETESKLLMETENYRVFRTDRVFCGASYYSPTHKTIAKVVISFNTNFNSITVSCSDGSLDCRALVQRLWGPTAGGHKGIAGSPRGKIVDEYELKRAVYTIKLMAIRPNLYMCPAYTGECYWDFNCYQDYCPAYRKCIESVFEWGGTIKMLPTGELKLL
;
A
#
# COMPACT_ATOMS: atom_id res chain seq x y z
N MET A 1 9.38 -18.25 -31.82
CA MET A 1 8.07 -18.18 -31.13
C MET A 1 7.52 -16.80 -31.42
N THR A 2 6.34 -16.69 -32.05
CA THR A 2 5.68 -15.39 -32.25
C THR A 2 5.31 -14.85 -30.87
N GLN A 3 5.88 -13.73 -30.48
CA GLN A 3 5.59 -13.02 -29.25
C GLN A 3 4.08 -12.73 -29.25
N ARG A 4 3.36 -13.34 -28.29
CA ARG A 4 1.93 -13.09 -28.13
C ARG A 4 1.77 -11.66 -27.63
N THR A 5 1.18 -10.81 -28.42
CA THR A 5 0.92 -9.42 -28.03
C THR A 5 -0.24 -9.43 -27.03
N VAL A 6 0.08 -9.32 -25.75
CA VAL A 6 -0.88 -9.06 -24.68
C VAL A 6 -0.69 -7.61 -24.28
N ASN A 7 -1.76 -6.85 -24.21
CA ASN A 7 -1.71 -5.47 -23.74
C ASN A 7 -2.05 -5.42 -22.24
N ILE A 8 -1.37 -4.57 -21.51
CA ILE A 8 -1.58 -4.41 -20.05
C ILE A 8 -2.03 -2.98 -19.79
N TYR A 9 -3.23 -2.83 -19.24
CA TYR A 9 -3.82 -1.53 -18.97
C TYR A 9 -3.93 -1.27 -17.46
N LEU A 10 -3.39 -0.13 -17.05
CA LEU A 10 -3.57 0.42 -15.72
C LEU A 10 -4.82 1.28 -15.68
N VAL A 11 -5.77 0.89 -14.83
CA VAL A 11 -7.08 1.54 -14.65
C VAL A 11 -7.19 2.00 -13.19
N PRO A 12 -6.94 3.28 -12.89
CA PRO A 12 -6.68 3.72 -11.52
C PRO A 12 -7.91 3.91 -10.66
N THR A 13 -9.12 4.02 -11.23
CA THR A 13 -10.35 4.32 -10.47
C THR A 13 -11.49 3.38 -10.80
N LYS A 14 -12.45 3.26 -9.87
CA LYS A 14 -13.68 2.47 -10.02
C LYS A 14 -14.50 2.93 -11.24
N GLU A 15 -14.62 4.23 -11.42
CA GLU A 15 -15.42 4.83 -12.50
C GLU A 15 -14.84 4.48 -13.87
N LEU A 16 -13.51 4.54 -14.01
CA LEU A 16 -12.84 4.11 -15.23
C LEU A 16 -12.95 2.60 -15.45
N ALA A 17 -12.84 1.82 -14.37
CA ALA A 17 -12.98 0.36 -14.45
C ALA A 17 -14.38 -0.06 -14.91
N GLN A 18 -15.42 0.62 -14.48
CA GLN A 18 -16.79 0.41 -14.95
C GLN A 18 -16.97 0.72 -16.45
N GLN A 19 -16.23 1.69 -16.97
CA GLN A 19 -16.25 2.01 -18.40
C GLN A 19 -15.47 0.99 -19.24
N VAL A 20 -14.34 0.51 -18.70
CA VAL A 20 -13.41 -0.36 -19.43
C VAL A 20 -13.97 -1.76 -19.66
N SER A 21 -14.85 -2.24 -18.77
CA SER A 21 -15.42 -3.60 -18.86
C SER A 21 -16.12 -3.90 -20.19
N PHE A 22 -16.54 -2.86 -20.91
CA PHE A 22 -17.20 -3.00 -22.22
C PHE A 22 -16.25 -2.76 -23.42
N GLN A 23 -15.04 -2.23 -23.18
CA GLN A 23 -14.16 -1.76 -24.25
C GLN A 23 -12.96 -2.69 -24.48
N LEU A 24 -12.54 -3.44 -23.47
CA LEU A 24 -11.29 -4.23 -23.48
C LEU A 24 -11.52 -5.74 -23.32
N GLU A 25 -12.60 -6.27 -23.80
CA GLU A 25 -12.83 -7.73 -23.83
C GLU A 25 -12.08 -8.39 -25.00
N PRO A 26 -11.60 -9.66 -24.83
CA PRO A 26 -11.54 -10.46 -23.62
C PRO A 26 -10.42 -9.97 -22.69
N HIS A 27 -10.64 -10.00 -21.37
CA HIS A 27 -9.66 -9.52 -20.42
C HIS A 27 -9.49 -10.41 -19.18
N ALA A 28 -8.28 -10.35 -18.59
CA ALA A 28 -7.96 -10.84 -17.27
C ALA A 28 -7.77 -9.66 -16.32
N CYS A 29 -8.14 -9.82 -15.06
CA CYS A 29 -8.03 -8.79 -14.02
C CYS A 29 -7.07 -9.25 -12.92
N ILE A 30 -6.11 -8.40 -12.57
CA ILE A 30 -5.17 -8.60 -11.45
C ILE A 30 -5.25 -7.38 -10.56
N GLU A 31 -5.52 -7.57 -9.26
CA GLU A 31 -5.58 -6.49 -8.27
C GLU A 31 -6.54 -5.36 -8.67
N THR A 32 -7.65 -5.70 -9.29
CA THR A 32 -8.65 -4.73 -9.78
C THR A 32 -9.73 -4.44 -8.73
N GLU A 33 -9.29 -4.22 -7.49
CA GLU A 33 -10.13 -3.90 -6.35
C GLU A 33 -10.06 -2.41 -6.02
N TYR A 34 -11.23 -1.80 -5.83
CA TYR A 34 -11.41 -0.37 -5.60
C TYR A 34 -12.26 -0.17 -4.35
N GLY A 35 -11.65 -0.34 -3.17
CA GLY A 35 -12.33 -0.28 -1.88
C GLY A 35 -13.23 -1.48 -1.64
N ASP A 36 -14.53 -1.30 -1.78
CA ASP A 36 -15.57 -2.33 -1.57
C ASP A 36 -16.06 -3.00 -2.88
N TRP A 37 -15.50 -2.60 -4.00
CA TRP A 37 -15.89 -3.07 -5.32
C TRP A 37 -14.68 -3.60 -6.11
N ALA A 38 -14.90 -4.58 -6.98
CA ALA A 38 -13.88 -5.10 -7.89
C ALA A 38 -14.40 -5.24 -9.31
N LEU A 39 -13.53 -5.01 -10.27
CA LEU A 39 -13.72 -5.44 -11.65
C LEU A 39 -13.31 -6.92 -11.75
N GLU A 40 -14.17 -7.71 -12.36
CA GLU A 40 -13.89 -9.12 -12.68
C GLU A 40 -13.60 -9.27 -14.17
N GLY A 41 -12.54 -10.01 -14.46
CA GLY A 41 -12.17 -10.34 -15.83
C GLY A 41 -13.11 -11.37 -16.45
N THR A 42 -13.36 -11.25 -17.74
CA THR A 42 -14.17 -12.22 -18.48
C THR A 42 -13.46 -13.57 -18.64
N MET A 43 -12.15 -13.59 -18.46
CA MET A 43 -11.32 -14.78 -18.60
C MET A 43 -10.75 -15.27 -17.27
N PHE A 44 -10.22 -14.34 -16.46
CA PHE A 44 -9.53 -14.65 -15.22
C PHE A 44 -9.56 -13.45 -14.27
N THR A 45 -9.58 -13.72 -12.97
CA THR A 45 -9.51 -12.71 -11.93
C THR A 45 -8.62 -13.21 -10.80
N ALA A 46 -7.61 -12.42 -10.44
CA ALA A 46 -6.81 -12.60 -9.24
C ALA A 46 -6.91 -11.36 -8.36
N ASN A 47 -7.81 -11.44 -7.38
CA ASN A 47 -8.11 -10.41 -6.38
C ASN A 47 -8.13 -11.08 -5.01
N HIS A 48 -7.76 -10.39 -3.93
CA HIS A 48 -7.72 -10.97 -2.59
C HIS A 48 -8.05 -10.01 -1.44
N HIS A 49 -8.31 -8.74 -1.72
CA HIS A 49 -8.59 -7.75 -0.67
C HIS A 49 -10.05 -7.79 -0.17
N LEU A 50 -11.01 -8.10 -1.04
CA LEU A 50 -12.42 -8.09 -0.67
C LEU A 50 -12.84 -9.36 0.09
N PRO A 51 -13.85 -9.28 0.98
CA PRO A 51 -14.36 -10.44 1.71
C PRO A 51 -14.80 -11.60 0.82
N LYS A 52 -15.31 -11.32 -0.39
CA LYS A 52 -15.71 -12.36 -1.35
C LYS A 52 -14.55 -13.17 -1.91
N TYR A 53 -13.33 -12.66 -1.79
CA TYR A 53 -12.10 -13.34 -2.17
C TYR A 53 -11.31 -13.88 -0.96
N ALA A 54 -11.91 -13.85 0.24
CA ALA A 54 -11.27 -14.36 1.45
C ALA A 54 -10.86 -15.83 1.26
N GLY A 55 -9.57 -16.12 1.50
CA GLY A 55 -8.99 -17.44 1.29
C GLY A 55 -8.41 -17.68 -0.10
N TYR A 56 -8.55 -16.74 -1.03
CA TYR A 56 -7.75 -16.77 -2.26
C TYR A 56 -6.34 -16.28 -1.96
N PRO A 57 -5.32 -16.88 -2.58
CA PRO A 57 -3.95 -16.41 -2.45
C PRO A 57 -3.78 -15.03 -3.10
N ALA A 58 -2.78 -14.28 -2.66
CA ALA A 58 -2.36 -13.07 -3.35
C ALA A 58 -1.97 -13.38 -4.82
N PRO A 59 -2.12 -12.43 -5.75
CA PRO A 59 -1.76 -12.62 -7.14
C PRO A 59 -0.36 -13.20 -7.35
N CYS A 60 0.64 -12.75 -6.57
CA CYS A 60 2.00 -13.29 -6.63
C CYS A 60 2.11 -14.77 -6.19
N MET A 61 1.11 -15.29 -5.51
CA MET A 61 1.05 -16.70 -5.05
C MET A 61 -0.03 -17.50 -5.75
N THR A 62 -0.89 -16.85 -6.55
CA THR A 62 -1.98 -17.55 -7.23
C THR A 62 -1.40 -18.65 -8.10
N PRO A 63 -1.70 -19.94 -7.82
CA PRO A 63 -1.21 -21.04 -8.61
C PRO A 63 -1.90 -21.01 -9.96
N ILE A 64 -1.33 -20.25 -10.86
CA ILE A 64 -1.75 -20.29 -12.23
C ILE A 64 -1.20 -21.61 -12.77
N ASN A 65 -1.92 -22.68 -12.56
CA ASN A 65 -1.70 -23.95 -13.25
C ASN A 65 -2.01 -23.78 -14.74
N LEU A 66 -1.28 -22.86 -15.32
CA LEU A 66 -1.42 -22.40 -16.70
C LEU A 66 -0.80 -23.37 -17.70
N THR A 67 -0.47 -24.59 -17.31
CA THR A 67 -0.13 -25.63 -18.28
C THR A 67 -1.20 -25.81 -19.34
N ASN A 68 -2.41 -25.32 -19.10
CA ASN A 68 -3.53 -25.32 -20.06
C ASN A 68 -4.14 -23.94 -20.36
N TRP A 69 -3.65 -22.87 -19.75
CA TRP A 69 -4.18 -21.52 -19.95
C TRP A 69 -3.24 -20.68 -20.80
N CYS A 70 -3.61 -20.48 -22.01
CA CYS A 70 -2.98 -19.48 -22.85
C CYS A 70 -3.95 -18.34 -22.98
N LEU A 71 -3.56 -17.14 -22.54
CA LEU A 71 -4.28 -15.94 -22.96
C LEU A 71 -4.37 -15.95 -24.49
N PRO A 72 -5.54 -15.74 -25.09
CA PRO A 72 -5.67 -15.67 -26.53
C PRO A 72 -4.83 -14.50 -27.09
N MET A 73 -4.49 -14.57 -28.34
CA MET A 73 -3.82 -13.47 -29.03
C MET A 73 -4.72 -12.23 -28.98
N GLY A 74 -4.17 -11.09 -28.55
CA GLY A 74 -4.93 -9.85 -28.38
C GLY A 74 -5.72 -9.75 -27.08
N ALA A 75 -5.53 -10.68 -26.12
CA ALA A 75 -6.10 -10.53 -24.79
C ALA A 75 -5.51 -9.30 -24.06
N ASN A 76 -6.33 -8.71 -23.21
CA ASN A 76 -5.94 -7.58 -22.37
C ASN A 76 -5.81 -8.04 -20.93
N ILE A 77 -4.84 -7.50 -20.21
CA ILE A 77 -4.73 -7.62 -18.75
C ILE A 77 -5.04 -6.25 -18.15
N ILE A 78 -5.94 -6.22 -17.18
CA ILE A 78 -6.31 -5.00 -16.47
C ILE A 78 -5.76 -5.07 -15.06
N ILE A 79 -5.07 -4.00 -14.65
CA ILE A 79 -4.54 -3.81 -13.30
C ILE A 79 -5.02 -2.48 -12.73
N SER A 80 -5.13 -2.35 -11.42
CA SER A 80 -5.53 -1.07 -10.79
C SER A 80 -4.34 -0.21 -10.36
N HIS A 81 -3.18 -0.81 -10.20
CA HIS A 81 -1.92 -0.15 -9.80
C HIS A 81 -0.72 -1.03 -10.17
N ILE A 82 0.48 -0.52 -9.96
CA ILE A 82 1.72 -1.24 -10.18
C ILE A 82 2.45 -1.33 -8.84
N ASP A 83 2.39 -2.48 -8.21
CA ASP A 83 3.20 -2.88 -7.07
C ASP A 83 3.79 -4.27 -7.30
N LEU A 84 4.48 -4.82 -6.30
CA LEU A 84 5.18 -6.09 -6.47
C LEU A 84 4.21 -7.25 -6.66
N ASP A 85 3.11 -7.29 -5.91
CA ASP A 85 2.12 -8.35 -5.97
C ASP A 85 1.42 -8.38 -7.33
N THR A 86 0.94 -7.22 -7.78
CA THR A 86 0.34 -7.05 -9.11
C THR A 86 1.29 -7.48 -10.23
N VAL A 87 2.55 -7.02 -10.17
CA VAL A 87 3.56 -7.36 -11.20
C VAL A 87 3.81 -8.86 -11.26
N LEU A 88 4.02 -9.49 -10.11
CA LEU A 88 4.25 -10.95 -10.04
C LEU A 88 3.00 -11.73 -10.50
N GLY A 89 1.80 -11.24 -10.20
CA GLY A 89 0.56 -11.82 -10.70
C GLY A 89 0.45 -11.75 -12.23
N VAL A 90 0.81 -10.61 -12.83
CA VAL A 90 0.88 -10.47 -14.30
C VAL A 90 1.93 -11.40 -14.89
N MET A 91 3.13 -11.49 -14.29
CA MET A 91 4.18 -12.42 -14.73
C MET A 91 3.70 -13.86 -14.70
N GLY A 92 2.93 -14.24 -13.68
CA GLY A 92 2.29 -15.56 -13.61
C GLY A 92 1.36 -15.82 -14.79
N LEU A 93 0.49 -14.87 -15.15
CA LEU A 93 -0.39 -14.97 -16.32
C LEU A 93 0.36 -15.06 -17.64
N LEU A 94 1.49 -14.38 -17.75
CA LEU A 94 2.34 -14.42 -18.95
C LEU A 94 3.19 -15.71 -19.04
N GLY A 95 3.24 -16.51 -17.96
CA GLY A 95 4.09 -17.71 -17.88
C GLY A 95 5.54 -17.43 -17.55
N GLU A 96 5.84 -16.23 -17.02
CA GLU A 96 7.21 -15.74 -16.75
C GLU A 96 7.64 -15.98 -15.28
N TRP A 97 6.96 -16.88 -14.57
CA TRP A 97 7.25 -17.17 -13.16
C TRP A 97 8.38 -18.17 -12.91
N TYR A 98 8.73 -18.95 -13.93
CA TYR A 98 9.58 -20.13 -13.76
C TYR A 98 10.97 -19.83 -13.15
N PHE A 99 11.42 -18.59 -13.25
CA PHE A 99 12.71 -18.16 -12.68
C PHE A 99 12.57 -17.43 -11.33
N ILE A 100 11.35 -17.05 -10.92
CA ILE A 100 11.12 -16.37 -9.64
C ILE A 100 11.09 -17.37 -8.49
N PRO A 101 12.01 -17.31 -7.50
CA PRO A 101 12.01 -18.21 -6.37
C PRO A 101 10.69 -18.16 -5.60
N LEU A 102 10.18 -19.32 -5.17
CA LEU A 102 8.96 -19.40 -4.35
C LEU A 102 9.10 -18.56 -3.08
N GLU A 103 10.25 -18.65 -2.43
CA GLU A 103 10.56 -17.89 -1.20
C GLU A 103 10.44 -16.36 -1.40
N PHE A 104 10.84 -15.84 -2.56
CA PHE A 104 10.65 -14.42 -2.88
C PHE A 104 9.16 -14.05 -2.98
N ARG A 105 8.36 -14.91 -3.62
CA ARG A 105 6.91 -14.67 -3.77
C ARG A 105 6.16 -14.78 -2.44
N GLU A 106 6.51 -15.73 -1.57
CA GLU A 106 5.95 -15.86 -0.22
C GLU A 106 6.23 -14.61 0.63
N VAL A 107 7.41 -14.04 0.51
CA VAL A 107 7.74 -12.79 1.22
C VAL A 107 7.06 -11.59 0.57
N ALA A 108 6.85 -11.58 -0.75
CA ALA A 108 6.07 -10.56 -1.42
C ALA A 108 4.61 -10.53 -0.92
N GLU A 109 3.95 -11.70 -0.83
CA GLU A 109 2.62 -11.83 -0.24
C GLU A 109 2.58 -11.35 1.22
N PHE A 110 3.60 -11.72 2.01
CA PHE A 110 3.71 -11.27 3.39
C PHE A 110 3.77 -9.73 3.48
N ILE A 111 4.60 -9.11 2.64
CA ILE A 111 4.76 -7.64 2.62
C ILE A 111 3.48 -6.96 2.16
N ASP A 112 2.82 -7.48 1.15
CA ASP A 112 1.55 -6.95 0.67
C ASP A 112 0.48 -6.97 1.75
N THR A 113 0.37 -8.08 2.47
CA THR A 113 -0.66 -8.28 3.49
C THR A 113 -0.39 -7.54 4.80
N ASN A 114 0.88 -7.44 5.20
CA ASN A 114 1.27 -6.97 6.53
C ASN A 114 2.13 -5.70 6.52
N GLY A 115 2.73 -5.38 5.37
CA GLY A 115 3.75 -4.34 5.26
C GLY A 115 5.18 -4.88 5.51
N PRO A 116 6.21 -4.09 5.16
CA PRO A 116 7.61 -4.54 5.16
C PRO A 116 8.29 -4.52 6.55
N HIS A 117 7.56 -4.39 7.65
CA HIS A 117 8.11 -4.19 8.99
C HIS A 117 8.94 -5.37 9.53
N HIS A 118 8.71 -6.57 9.03
CA HIS A 118 9.42 -7.78 9.47
C HIS A 118 10.44 -8.29 8.46
N ILE A 119 10.78 -7.53 7.43
CA ILE A 119 11.73 -7.98 6.39
C ILE A 119 13.06 -8.47 7.00
N HIS A 120 13.52 -7.87 8.09
CA HIS A 120 14.75 -8.26 8.80
C HIS A 120 14.70 -9.67 9.43
N LYS A 121 13.54 -10.30 9.53
CA LYS A 121 13.37 -11.65 10.07
C LYS A 121 13.54 -12.74 9.01
N PHE A 122 13.50 -12.38 7.73
CA PHE A 122 13.70 -13.32 6.64
C PHE A 122 15.18 -13.59 6.39
N PRO A 123 15.52 -14.69 5.71
CA PRO A 123 16.91 -15.02 5.40
C PRO A 123 17.65 -13.90 4.68
N ALA A 124 18.95 -13.76 4.92
CA ALA A 124 19.74 -12.64 4.39
C ALA A 124 19.70 -12.55 2.85
N HIS A 125 19.70 -13.68 2.14
CA HIS A 125 19.61 -13.69 0.67
C HIS A 125 18.26 -13.12 0.17
N VAL A 126 17.16 -13.38 0.90
CA VAL A 126 15.85 -12.83 0.56
C VAL A 126 15.82 -11.33 0.83
N GLN A 127 16.40 -10.88 1.95
CA GLN A 127 16.55 -9.45 2.21
C GLN A 127 17.35 -8.76 1.10
N ASP A 128 18.43 -9.38 0.61
CA ASP A 128 19.23 -8.87 -0.49
C ASP A 128 18.41 -8.72 -1.78
N TRP A 129 17.54 -9.69 -2.11
CA TRP A 129 16.65 -9.60 -3.27
C TRP A 129 15.66 -8.44 -3.16
N PHE A 130 15.04 -8.27 -1.98
CA PHE A 130 14.12 -7.15 -1.75
C PHE A 130 14.83 -5.80 -1.74
N ASN A 131 16.02 -5.73 -1.20
CA ASN A 131 16.83 -4.51 -1.24
C ASN A 131 17.20 -4.13 -2.68
N ALA A 132 17.57 -5.12 -3.52
CA ALA A 132 17.80 -4.88 -4.95
C ALA A 132 16.54 -4.40 -5.66
N TYR A 133 15.39 -5.00 -5.40
CA TYR A 133 14.11 -4.56 -5.96
C TYR A 133 13.75 -3.13 -5.52
N TRP A 134 13.87 -2.81 -4.24
CA TRP A 134 13.56 -1.47 -3.75
C TRP A 134 14.55 -0.43 -4.28
N ALA A 135 15.84 -0.75 -4.36
CA ALA A 135 16.85 0.12 -4.96
C ALA A 135 16.47 0.45 -6.42
N TRP A 136 16.18 -0.58 -7.21
CA TRP A 136 15.78 -0.44 -8.59
C TRP A 136 14.48 0.35 -8.76
N SER A 137 13.44 0.04 -7.98
CA SER A 137 12.14 0.73 -8.05
C SER A 137 12.18 2.18 -7.54
N ALA A 138 13.18 2.54 -6.74
CA ALA A 138 13.38 3.90 -6.26
C ALA A 138 13.98 4.83 -7.33
N LEU A 139 14.57 4.29 -8.39
CA LEU A 139 15.10 5.10 -9.50
C LEU A 139 13.96 5.86 -10.21
N PRO A 140 14.15 7.12 -10.58
CA PRO A 140 13.10 7.94 -11.20
C PRO A 140 12.44 7.30 -12.41
N GLU A 141 13.24 6.65 -13.27
CA GLU A 141 12.81 5.97 -14.50
C GLU A 141 12.04 4.67 -14.28
N ASN A 142 12.09 4.10 -13.06
CA ASN A 142 11.45 2.84 -12.69
C ASN A 142 10.30 3.05 -11.70
N ARG A 143 10.07 4.27 -11.26
CA ARG A 143 8.99 4.57 -10.31
C ARG A 143 7.63 4.25 -10.94
N ALA A 144 6.74 3.71 -10.11
CA ALA A 144 5.35 3.47 -10.51
C ALA A 144 4.71 4.74 -11.08
N LEU A 145 3.97 4.59 -12.17
CA LEU A 145 3.34 5.69 -12.85
C LEU A 145 2.13 6.20 -12.05
N ARG A 146 2.04 7.51 -11.92
CA ARG A 146 0.81 8.16 -11.50
C ARG A 146 -0.03 8.44 -12.74
N VAL A 147 -1.16 7.74 -12.86
CA VAL A 147 -2.08 7.94 -13.98
C VAL A 147 -3.46 8.34 -13.46
N THR A 148 -4.16 9.14 -14.24
CA THR A 148 -5.53 9.60 -13.97
C THR A 148 -6.53 9.10 -15.01
N GLU A 149 -6.03 8.38 -16.03
CA GLU A 149 -6.78 7.82 -17.13
C GLU A 149 -6.33 6.38 -17.39
N ILE A 150 -7.08 5.66 -18.22
CA ILE A 150 -6.71 4.32 -18.68
C ILE A 150 -5.43 4.42 -19.48
N THR A 151 -4.38 3.75 -19.00
CA THR A 151 -3.03 3.88 -19.57
C THR A 151 -2.48 2.51 -19.95
N ASP A 152 -1.97 2.37 -21.16
CA ASP A 152 -1.18 1.21 -21.55
C ASP A 152 0.16 1.23 -20.81
N VAL A 153 0.40 0.20 -20.01
CA VAL A 153 1.60 0.02 -19.20
C VAL A 153 2.41 -1.22 -19.58
N THR A 154 2.12 -1.79 -20.75
CA THR A 154 2.79 -2.99 -21.24
C THR A 154 4.31 -2.85 -21.21
N ALA A 155 4.85 -1.76 -21.72
CA ALA A 155 6.29 -1.51 -21.70
C ALA A 155 6.85 -1.36 -20.27
N THR A 156 6.07 -0.78 -19.36
CA THR A 156 6.46 -0.65 -17.95
C THR A 156 6.56 -2.03 -17.28
N ILE A 157 5.57 -2.88 -17.46
CA ILE A 157 5.61 -4.25 -16.90
C ILE A 157 6.76 -5.07 -17.49
N HIS A 158 7.05 -4.93 -18.77
CA HIS A 158 8.22 -5.59 -19.37
C HIS A 158 9.55 -5.16 -18.74
N LYS A 159 9.71 -3.91 -18.28
CA LYS A 159 10.91 -3.51 -17.51
C LYS A 159 11.04 -4.27 -16.18
N TYR A 160 9.93 -4.52 -15.48
CA TYR A 160 9.95 -5.35 -14.27
C TYR A 160 10.35 -6.79 -14.58
N ILE A 161 9.79 -7.38 -15.65
CA ILE A 161 10.16 -8.73 -16.09
C ILE A 161 11.67 -8.81 -16.36
N GLN A 162 12.20 -7.87 -17.14
CA GLN A 162 13.64 -7.81 -17.44
C GLN A 162 14.50 -7.64 -16.18
N PHE A 163 14.04 -6.81 -15.22
CA PHE A 163 14.72 -6.67 -13.94
C PHE A 163 14.78 -8.00 -13.17
N PHE A 164 13.65 -8.71 -13.07
CA PHE A 164 13.62 -9.99 -12.38
C PHE A 164 14.38 -11.09 -13.11
N GLU A 165 14.37 -11.11 -14.43
CA GLU A 165 15.22 -11.99 -15.23
C GLU A 165 16.70 -11.79 -14.90
N LEU A 166 17.14 -10.52 -14.78
CA LEU A 166 18.51 -10.21 -14.39
C LEU A 166 18.81 -10.55 -12.93
N LEU A 167 17.85 -10.28 -12.01
CA LEU A 167 18.03 -10.54 -10.58
C LEU A 167 18.15 -12.04 -10.28
N PHE A 168 17.32 -12.86 -10.93
CA PHE A 168 17.20 -14.29 -10.71
C PHE A 168 17.79 -15.14 -11.84
N ASP A 169 18.77 -14.60 -12.58
CA ASP A 169 19.42 -15.34 -13.67
C ASP A 169 19.85 -16.73 -13.21
N LEU A 170 19.25 -17.72 -13.84
CA LEU A 170 19.51 -19.14 -13.52
C LEU A 170 20.96 -19.55 -13.75
N TYR A 171 21.70 -18.84 -14.60
CA TYR A 171 23.08 -19.14 -14.96
C TYR A 171 24.10 -18.39 -14.08
N ALA A 172 23.74 -17.23 -13.56
CA ALA A 172 24.66 -16.38 -12.79
C ALA A 172 24.48 -16.45 -11.26
N HIS A 173 23.55 -17.27 -10.75
CA HIS A 173 23.28 -17.42 -9.32
C HIS A 173 23.05 -16.08 -8.59
N ASN A 174 22.11 -15.29 -9.03
CA ASN A 174 21.82 -13.92 -8.62
C ASN A 174 22.78 -12.89 -9.25
N SER A 175 22.25 -11.81 -9.77
CA SER A 175 23.09 -10.73 -10.33
C SER A 175 23.92 -10.05 -9.23
N PRO A 176 25.24 -10.33 -9.10
CA PRO A 176 26.04 -9.71 -8.03
C PRO A 176 26.00 -8.19 -8.05
N PRO A 177 25.97 -7.51 -9.22
CA PRO A 177 25.83 -6.06 -9.27
C PRO A 177 24.53 -5.55 -8.66
N LEU A 178 23.37 -6.16 -9.00
CA LEU A 178 22.07 -5.73 -8.46
C LEU A 178 21.96 -5.97 -6.95
N ILE A 179 22.50 -7.08 -6.46
CA ILE A 179 22.57 -7.37 -5.02
C ILE A 179 23.43 -6.34 -4.31
N GLU A 180 24.59 -5.97 -4.85
CA GLU A 180 25.45 -4.96 -4.25
C GLU A 180 24.82 -3.58 -4.26
N GLU A 181 24.18 -3.19 -5.36
CA GLU A 181 23.38 -1.94 -5.43
C GLU A 181 22.29 -1.94 -4.35
N GLY A 182 21.59 -3.06 -4.17
CA GLY A 182 20.60 -3.23 -3.11
C GLY A 182 21.16 -3.07 -1.70
N ARG A 183 22.35 -3.62 -1.42
CA ARG A 183 23.04 -3.47 -0.13
C ARG A 183 23.48 -2.04 0.13
N VAL A 184 24.03 -1.37 -0.88
CA VAL A 184 24.39 0.06 -0.80
C VAL A 184 23.14 0.90 -0.53
N TRP A 185 22.06 0.64 -1.25
CA TRP A 185 20.77 1.30 -1.01
C TRP A 185 20.28 1.07 0.43
N ALA A 186 20.27 -0.18 0.90
CA ALA A 186 19.83 -0.53 2.24
C ALA A 186 20.65 0.16 3.34
N SER A 187 21.96 0.33 3.14
CA SER A 187 22.83 1.04 4.09
C SER A 187 22.49 2.52 4.24
N ASN A 188 21.94 3.13 3.20
CA ASN A 188 21.64 4.57 3.14
C ASN A 188 20.17 4.88 3.45
N ILE A 189 19.27 3.94 3.19
CA ILE A 189 17.82 4.19 3.23
C ILE A 189 17.32 4.57 4.63
N GLN A 190 17.96 4.09 5.70
CA GLN A 190 17.56 4.47 7.06
C GLN A 190 17.75 5.97 7.29
N CYS A 191 18.91 6.52 6.95
CA CYS A 191 19.19 7.96 7.10
C CYS A 191 18.26 8.79 6.21
N GLU A 192 18.01 8.33 4.98
CA GLU A 192 17.12 9.02 4.07
C GLU A 192 15.68 9.02 4.60
N THR A 193 15.20 7.88 5.13
CA THR A 193 13.87 7.76 5.74
C THR A 193 13.74 8.67 6.95
N GLU A 194 14.74 8.72 7.84
CA GLU A 194 14.75 9.63 9.00
C GLU A 194 14.64 11.10 8.57
N SER A 195 15.26 11.48 7.46
CA SER A 195 15.16 12.86 6.96
C SER A 195 13.74 13.27 6.53
N LYS A 196 12.84 12.30 6.33
CA LYS A 196 11.43 12.48 5.93
C LYS A 196 10.46 12.32 7.12
N LEU A 197 11.00 12.06 8.31
CA LEU A 197 10.22 11.90 9.53
C LEU A 197 9.60 13.24 9.96
N LEU A 198 8.30 13.28 10.14
CA LEU A 198 7.57 14.43 10.66
C LEU A 198 7.33 14.34 12.17
N MET A 199 7.09 13.12 12.64
CA MET A 199 6.72 12.88 14.03
C MET A 199 7.05 11.44 14.42
N GLU A 200 7.51 11.27 15.64
CA GLU A 200 7.82 9.98 16.23
C GLU A 200 7.39 9.93 17.69
N THR A 201 6.89 8.77 18.09
CA THR A 201 6.72 8.36 19.50
C THR A 201 7.17 6.91 19.61
N GLU A 202 7.19 6.35 20.80
CA GLU A 202 7.46 4.93 21.00
C GLU A 202 6.55 4.00 20.19
N ASN A 203 5.31 4.43 19.90
CA ASN A 203 4.29 3.59 19.29
C ASN A 203 4.02 3.89 17.81
N TYR A 204 4.33 5.08 17.33
CA TYR A 204 4.04 5.42 15.94
C TYR A 204 5.07 6.37 15.34
N ARG A 205 5.18 6.29 14.02
CA ARG A 205 6.02 7.15 13.17
C ARG A 205 5.20 7.70 12.01
N VAL A 206 5.43 8.96 11.66
CA VAL A 206 4.71 9.67 10.61
C VAL A 206 5.71 10.27 9.64
N PHE A 207 5.52 9.98 8.36
CA PHE A 207 6.42 10.41 7.30
C PHE A 207 5.71 11.23 6.24
N ARG A 208 6.49 12.15 5.66
CA ARG A 208 6.18 12.76 4.36
C ARG A 208 7.28 12.38 3.40
N THR A 209 6.99 11.57 2.42
CA THR A 209 8.00 10.98 1.53
C THR A 209 7.53 11.01 0.07
N ASP A 210 8.48 10.99 -0.83
CA ASP A 210 8.30 10.75 -2.25
C ASP A 210 8.82 9.36 -2.66
N ARG A 211 9.19 8.54 -1.68
CA ARG A 211 9.94 7.30 -1.82
C ARG A 211 9.10 6.05 -1.57
N VAL A 212 9.72 4.94 -1.86
CA VAL A 212 9.19 3.61 -1.58
C VAL A 212 9.00 3.41 -0.07
N PHE A 213 7.88 2.85 0.31
CA PHE A 213 7.60 2.41 1.67
C PHE A 213 8.31 1.09 1.95
N CYS A 214 9.24 1.08 2.90
CA CYS A 214 10.10 -0.07 3.17
C CYS A 214 10.31 -0.30 4.68
N GLY A 215 11.06 -1.33 5.03
CA GLY A 215 11.34 -1.71 6.43
C GLY A 215 11.94 -0.58 7.27
N ALA A 216 12.74 0.30 6.68
CA ALA A 216 13.33 1.46 7.35
C ALA A 216 12.28 2.44 7.93
N SER A 217 11.06 2.46 7.39
CA SER A 217 9.98 3.29 7.92
C SER A 217 9.50 2.84 9.31
N TYR A 218 9.68 1.57 9.64
CA TYR A 218 9.21 1.01 10.91
C TYR A 218 10.25 1.05 12.03
N TYR A 219 11.51 0.87 11.71
CA TYR A 219 12.55 0.89 12.72
C TYR A 219 12.82 2.31 13.20
N SER A 220 12.73 2.52 14.51
CA SER A 220 13.10 3.77 15.16
C SER A 220 14.53 3.69 15.70
N PRO A 221 15.51 4.44 15.14
CA PRO A 221 16.84 4.52 15.72
C PRO A 221 16.83 5.14 17.13
N THR A 222 15.91 6.07 17.37
CA THR A 222 15.77 6.77 18.66
C THR A 222 15.32 5.81 19.76
N HIS A 223 14.26 5.05 19.51
CA HIS A 223 13.68 4.12 20.49
C HIS A 223 14.26 2.70 20.39
N LYS A 224 15.06 2.40 19.35
CA LYS A 224 15.65 1.08 19.05
C LYS A 224 14.59 -0.04 18.98
N THR A 225 13.46 0.26 18.40
CA THR A 225 12.32 -0.66 18.30
C THR A 225 11.58 -0.49 16.96
N ILE A 226 10.72 -1.45 16.66
CA ILE A 226 9.78 -1.37 15.55
C ILE A 226 8.53 -0.61 16.03
N ALA A 227 8.19 0.49 15.36
CA ALA A 227 6.97 1.23 15.66
C ALA A 227 5.72 0.38 15.40
N LYS A 228 4.73 0.47 16.27
CA LYS A 228 3.46 -0.26 16.11
C LYS A 228 2.68 0.22 14.91
N VAL A 229 2.64 1.53 14.69
CA VAL A 229 1.91 2.14 13.59
C VAL A 229 2.83 3.08 12.80
N VAL A 230 2.78 2.96 11.49
CA VAL A 230 3.47 3.87 10.57
C VAL A 230 2.44 4.51 9.65
N ILE A 231 2.52 5.84 9.53
CA ILE A 231 1.68 6.63 8.63
C ILE A 231 2.62 7.30 7.63
N SER A 232 2.40 7.07 6.35
CA SER A 232 3.21 7.65 5.28
C SER A 232 2.34 8.44 4.31
N PHE A 233 2.64 9.73 4.16
CA PHE A 233 2.09 10.56 3.10
C PHE A 233 3.06 10.57 1.93
N ASN A 234 2.69 9.92 0.85
CA ASN A 234 3.47 9.88 -0.39
C ASN A 234 3.09 11.07 -1.27
N THR A 235 4.04 12.01 -1.45
CA THR A 235 3.81 13.24 -2.21
C THR A 235 3.77 13.03 -3.72
N ASN A 236 4.35 11.94 -4.24
CA ASN A 236 4.26 11.61 -5.67
C ASN A 236 2.86 11.16 -6.06
N PHE A 237 2.21 10.39 -5.20
CA PHE A 237 0.87 9.86 -5.45
C PHE A 237 -0.22 10.69 -4.76
N ASN A 238 0.14 11.64 -3.88
CA ASN A 238 -0.77 12.31 -2.95
C ASN A 238 -1.69 11.31 -2.28
N SER A 239 -1.09 10.28 -1.71
CA SER A 239 -1.77 9.17 -1.04
C SER A 239 -1.22 8.98 0.37
N ILE A 240 -2.07 8.49 1.27
CA ILE A 240 -1.68 8.16 2.64
C ILE A 240 -1.81 6.67 2.82
N THR A 241 -0.76 6.05 3.34
CA THR A 241 -0.74 4.65 3.77
C THR A 241 -0.62 4.59 5.29
N VAL A 242 -1.46 3.77 5.91
CA VAL A 242 -1.39 3.43 7.33
C VAL A 242 -1.05 1.95 7.44
N SER A 243 -0.08 1.62 8.27
CA SER A 243 0.31 0.24 8.51
C SER A 243 0.52 -0.04 10.00
N CYS A 244 0.20 -1.26 10.42
CA CYS A 244 0.27 -1.70 11.81
C CYS A 244 1.10 -2.97 11.91
N SER A 245 2.20 -2.92 12.69
CA SER A 245 3.17 -4.01 12.80
C SER A 245 2.79 -5.09 13.82
N ASP A 246 1.92 -4.80 14.76
CA ASP A 246 1.55 -5.69 15.88
C ASP A 246 0.08 -6.17 15.83
N GLY A 247 -0.66 -5.80 14.78
CA GLY A 247 -2.07 -6.18 14.61
C GLY A 247 -3.05 -5.46 15.56
N SER A 248 -2.59 -4.49 16.35
CA SER A 248 -3.44 -3.75 17.30
C SER A 248 -4.43 -2.81 16.65
N LEU A 249 -4.25 -2.53 15.34
CA LEU A 249 -5.08 -1.64 14.53
C LEU A 249 -5.55 -2.36 13.27
N ASP A 250 -6.86 -2.33 13.01
CA ASP A 250 -7.40 -2.69 11.69
C ASP A 250 -7.26 -1.48 10.74
N CYS A 251 -6.17 -1.48 9.96
CA CYS A 251 -5.86 -0.38 9.06
C CYS A 251 -6.94 -0.18 7.99
N ARG A 252 -7.50 -1.27 7.46
CA ARG A 252 -8.58 -1.19 6.45
C ARG A 252 -9.83 -0.51 7.01
N ALA A 253 -10.30 -0.96 8.17
CA ALA A 253 -11.46 -0.36 8.81
C ALA A 253 -11.23 1.14 9.13
N LEU A 254 -10.01 1.49 9.56
CA LEU A 254 -9.62 2.86 9.81
C LEU A 254 -9.68 3.73 8.55
N VAL A 255 -9.03 3.32 7.47
CA VAL A 255 -8.98 4.14 6.24
C VAL A 255 -10.34 4.27 5.58
N GLN A 256 -11.19 3.24 5.65
CA GLN A 256 -12.57 3.31 5.18
C GLN A 256 -13.40 4.27 6.03
N ARG A 257 -13.14 4.33 7.32
CA ARG A 257 -13.80 5.30 8.19
C ARG A 257 -13.38 6.73 7.90
N LEU A 258 -12.09 6.95 7.58
CA LEU A 258 -11.55 8.27 7.25
C LEU A 258 -12.01 8.77 5.87
N TRP A 259 -11.98 7.89 4.87
CA TRP A 259 -12.08 8.31 3.46
C TRP A 259 -13.20 7.63 2.67
N GLY A 260 -14.01 6.84 3.35
CA GLY A 260 -15.15 6.15 2.74
C GLY A 260 -14.80 4.78 2.14
N PRO A 261 -15.79 4.09 1.56
CA PRO A 261 -15.69 2.70 1.15
C PRO A 261 -14.74 2.45 -0.03
N THR A 262 -14.28 3.50 -0.71
CA THR A 262 -13.30 3.41 -1.80
C THR A 262 -11.85 3.38 -1.29
N ALA A 263 -11.60 3.68 -0.01
CA ALA A 263 -10.32 3.40 0.65
C ALA A 263 -10.19 1.90 0.92
N GLY A 264 -8.98 1.37 0.89
CA GLY A 264 -8.82 -0.08 1.03
C GLY A 264 -7.41 -0.55 1.30
N GLY A 265 -7.25 -1.87 1.25
CA GLY A 265 -6.04 -2.61 1.58
C GLY A 265 -6.34 -3.75 2.55
N HIS A 266 -5.34 -4.19 3.28
CA HIS A 266 -5.42 -5.25 4.28
C HIS A 266 -5.59 -4.70 5.70
N LYS A 267 -5.86 -5.59 6.65
CA LYS A 267 -5.91 -5.23 8.08
C LYS A 267 -4.58 -4.71 8.58
N GLY A 268 -3.45 -5.25 8.10
CA GLY A 268 -2.11 -4.85 8.50
C GLY A 268 -1.61 -3.59 7.82
N ILE A 269 -2.08 -3.31 6.58
CA ILE A 269 -1.69 -2.15 5.80
C ILE A 269 -2.82 -1.73 4.87
N ALA A 270 -3.15 -0.44 4.85
CA ALA A 270 -4.21 0.09 4.01
C ALA A 270 -3.96 1.56 3.65
N GLY A 271 -4.62 2.04 2.60
CA GLY A 271 -4.39 3.38 2.09
C GLY A 271 -5.65 4.16 1.74
N SER A 272 -5.43 5.45 1.49
CA SER A 272 -6.45 6.36 0.97
C SER A 272 -6.96 5.88 -0.40
N PRO A 273 -8.14 6.33 -0.84
CA PRO A 273 -8.72 5.90 -2.11
C PRO A 273 -7.77 6.14 -3.28
N ARG A 274 -7.62 5.14 -4.13
CA ARG A 274 -6.84 5.26 -5.37
C ARG A 274 -7.48 6.31 -6.29
N GLY A 275 -6.66 7.11 -6.94
CA GLY A 275 -7.12 8.21 -7.81
C GLY A 275 -7.63 9.46 -7.07
N LYS A 276 -7.88 9.38 -5.77
CA LYS A 276 -8.21 10.56 -4.95
C LYS A 276 -6.95 11.23 -4.45
N ILE A 277 -6.85 12.53 -4.68
CA ILE A 277 -5.77 13.34 -4.11
C ILE A 277 -6.10 13.61 -2.64
N VAL A 278 -5.19 13.22 -1.76
CA VAL A 278 -5.22 13.60 -0.33
C VAL A 278 -4.06 14.56 -0.04
N ASP A 279 -4.19 15.34 1.00
CA ASP A 279 -3.27 16.41 1.36
C ASP A 279 -2.79 16.34 2.81
N GLU A 280 -2.07 17.36 3.24
CA GLU A 280 -1.57 17.51 4.61
C GLU A 280 -2.68 17.56 5.67
N TYR A 281 -3.86 18.05 5.31
CA TYR A 281 -5.00 18.06 6.22
C TYR A 281 -5.46 16.66 6.51
N GLU A 282 -5.58 15.83 5.49
CA GLU A 282 -5.95 14.42 5.63
C GLU A 282 -4.87 13.62 6.40
N LEU A 283 -3.59 13.95 6.22
CA LEU A 283 -2.51 13.35 7.02
C LEU A 283 -2.70 13.69 8.51
N LYS A 284 -2.92 14.96 8.84
CA LYS A 284 -3.18 15.39 10.23
C LYS A 284 -4.39 14.68 10.81
N ARG A 285 -5.44 14.53 10.03
CA ARG A 285 -6.66 13.82 10.42
C ARG A 285 -6.39 12.35 10.74
N ALA A 286 -5.63 11.66 9.90
CA ALA A 286 -5.25 10.26 10.14
C ALA A 286 -4.40 10.12 11.40
N VAL A 287 -3.37 10.96 11.58
CA VAL A 287 -2.52 10.98 12.77
C VAL A 287 -3.33 11.19 14.03
N TYR A 288 -4.24 12.13 13.99
CA TYR A 288 -5.10 12.46 15.12
C TYR A 288 -6.00 11.30 15.51
N THR A 289 -6.63 10.67 14.52
CA THR A 289 -7.50 9.50 14.73
C THR A 289 -6.73 8.40 15.46
N ILE A 290 -5.50 8.10 15.01
CA ILE A 290 -4.66 7.05 15.62
C ILE A 290 -4.28 7.42 17.06
N LYS A 291 -3.94 8.67 17.33
CA LYS A 291 -3.67 9.14 18.70
C LYS A 291 -4.85 8.90 19.63
N LEU A 292 -6.07 9.14 19.18
CA LEU A 292 -7.24 8.89 20.02
C LEU A 292 -7.57 7.43 20.15
N MET A 293 -7.25 6.63 19.18
CA MET A 293 -7.45 5.18 19.30
C MET A 293 -6.58 4.58 20.41
N ALA A 294 -5.44 5.20 20.75
CA ALA A 294 -4.68 4.83 21.92
C ALA A 294 -5.49 4.97 23.22
N ILE A 295 -6.45 5.90 23.26
CA ILE A 295 -7.30 6.17 24.42
C ILE A 295 -8.65 5.48 24.28
N ARG A 296 -9.12 5.33 23.03
CA ARG A 296 -10.36 4.66 22.66
C ARG A 296 -10.09 3.65 21.54
N PRO A 297 -9.69 2.42 21.87
CA PRO A 297 -9.26 1.42 20.89
C PRO A 297 -10.27 1.15 19.81
N ASN A 298 -11.48 1.38 19.85
CA ASN A 298 -12.47 1.16 18.78
C ASN A 298 -13.13 2.47 18.31
N LEU A 299 -12.42 3.58 18.35
CA LEU A 299 -12.96 4.89 17.95
C LEU A 299 -13.54 4.86 16.52
N TYR A 300 -12.85 4.21 15.60
CA TYR A 300 -13.31 4.05 14.21
C TYR A 300 -14.64 3.29 14.08
N MET A 301 -15.05 2.55 15.10
CA MET A 301 -16.34 1.88 15.17
C MET A 301 -17.42 2.72 15.90
N CYS A 302 -17.07 3.89 16.43
CA CYS A 302 -18.03 4.75 17.07
C CYS A 302 -19.07 5.26 16.05
N PRO A 303 -20.38 5.04 16.25
CA PRO A 303 -21.42 5.48 15.29
C PRO A 303 -21.43 7.00 15.07
N ALA A 304 -21.05 7.77 16.09
CA ALA A 304 -20.96 9.23 16.01
C ALA A 304 -19.66 9.72 15.34
N TYR A 305 -18.69 8.82 15.10
CA TYR A 305 -17.44 9.19 14.47
C TYR A 305 -17.61 9.24 12.97
N THR A 306 -17.62 10.43 12.41
CA THR A 306 -17.73 10.68 10.96
C THR A 306 -16.38 10.84 10.26
N GLY A 307 -15.26 10.66 10.98
CA GLY A 307 -13.94 11.02 10.51
C GLY A 307 -13.59 12.49 10.76
N GLU A 308 -14.55 13.30 11.13
CA GLU A 308 -14.46 14.74 11.38
C GLU A 308 -14.75 15.09 12.85
N CYS A 309 -15.09 14.12 13.65
CA CYS A 309 -15.44 14.25 15.06
C CYS A 309 -14.42 15.03 15.92
N TYR A 310 -13.19 15.19 15.43
CA TYR A 310 -12.11 15.97 15.98
C TYR A 310 -12.12 17.42 15.59
N TRP A 311 -12.49 17.67 14.33
CA TRP A 311 -12.41 18.97 13.74
C TRP A 311 -13.66 19.76 14.05
N ASP A 312 -14.77 19.07 14.22
CA ASP A 312 -16.04 19.74 14.46
C ASP A 312 -16.34 20.01 15.91
N PHE A 313 -15.57 19.61 16.87
CA PHE A 313 -15.92 19.79 18.30
C PHE A 313 -17.44 19.90 18.59
N ASN A 314 -18.22 19.62 17.60
CA ASN A 314 -19.67 19.50 17.62
C ASN A 314 -20.11 18.14 18.16
N CYS A 315 -19.17 17.39 18.75
CA CYS A 315 -19.52 16.25 19.58
C CYS A 315 -20.24 16.82 20.79
N TYR A 316 -21.55 16.93 20.68
CA TYR A 316 -22.41 17.40 21.73
C TYR A 316 -22.08 16.64 23.02
N GLN A 317 -21.58 17.38 24.01
CA GLN A 317 -21.07 16.87 25.29
C GLN A 317 -22.00 15.86 25.93
N ASP A 318 -23.31 16.00 25.72
CA ASP A 318 -24.36 15.21 26.32
C ASP A 318 -24.55 13.83 25.67
N TYR A 319 -24.00 13.60 24.49
CA TYR A 319 -24.24 12.37 23.71
C TYR A 319 -23.01 11.48 23.53
N CYS A 320 -21.80 11.97 23.78
CA CYS A 320 -20.59 11.17 23.69
C CYS A 320 -20.01 10.86 25.07
N PRO A 321 -20.16 9.63 25.59
CA PRO A 321 -19.67 9.27 26.93
C PRO A 321 -18.14 9.36 27.07
N ALA A 322 -17.42 9.58 25.98
CA ALA A 322 -15.96 9.72 25.99
C ALA A 322 -15.50 11.16 25.68
N TYR A 323 -16.39 12.10 25.52
CA TYR A 323 -16.05 13.49 25.19
C TYR A 323 -15.00 14.09 26.14
N ARG A 324 -15.19 13.92 27.44
CA ARG A 324 -14.27 14.41 28.47
C ARG A 324 -12.87 13.83 28.32
N LYS A 325 -12.76 12.51 28.15
CA LYS A 325 -11.47 11.83 27.92
C LYS A 325 -10.81 12.24 26.61
N CYS A 326 -11.59 12.50 25.56
CA CYS A 326 -11.07 13.00 24.31
C CYS A 326 -10.44 14.39 24.47
N ILE A 327 -11.09 15.31 25.18
CA ILE A 327 -10.56 16.66 25.44
C ILE A 327 -9.34 16.62 26.36
N GLU A 328 -9.42 15.92 27.48
CA GLU A 328 -8.32 15.77 28.42
C GLU A 328 -7.06 15.24 27.70
N SER A 329 -7.20 14.26 26.83
CA SER A 329 -6.09 13.67 26.09
C SER A 329 -5.45 14.63 25.07
N VAL A 330 -6.20 15.51 24.47
CA VAL A 330 -5.65 16.52 23.55
C VAL A 330 -4.69 17.46 24.30
N PHE A 331 -4.99 17.82 25.54
CA PHE A 331 -4.10 18.62 26.37
C PHE A 331 -2.85 17.85 26.80
N GLU A 332 -2.97 16.57 27.16
CA GLU A 332 -1.84 15.72 27.54
C GLU A 332 -0.83 15.53 26.39
N TRP A 333 -1.28 15.62 25.13
CA TRP A 333 -0.41 15.45 23.97
C TRP A 333 0.23 16.74 23.44
N GLY A 334 0.14 17.81 24.23
CA GLY A 334 0.75 19.10 23.89
C GLY A 334 0.02 19.87 22.78
N GLY A 335 -1.17 19.45 22.43
CA GLY A 335 -2.06 20.24 21.56
C GLY A 335 -2.59 21.46 22.33
N THR A 336 -2.51 22.62 21.71
CA THR A 336 -3.11 23.84 22.27
C THR A 336 -4.49 24.02 21.65
N ILE A 337 -5.53 23.95 22.48
CA ILE A 337 -6.90 24.28 22.08
C ILE A 337 -7.15 25.75 22.37
N LYS A 338 -7.51 26.51 21.36
CA LYS A 338 -7.90 27.91 21.51
C LYS A 338 -9.42 28.03 21.34
N MET A 339 -10.07 28.58 22.34
CA MET A 339 -11.47 28.96 22.20
C MET A 339 -11.56 30.26 21.35
N LEU A 340 -12.28 30.19 20.24
CA LEU A 340 -12.53 31.34 19.39
C LEU A 340 -13.61 32.24 20.05
N PRO A 341 -13.70 33.54 19.66
CA PRO A 341 -14.77 34.43 20.15
C PRO A 341 -16.18 33.94 19.84
N THR A 342 -16.34 33.03 18.91
CA THR A 342 -17.59 32.34 18.54
C THR A 342 -18.00 31.24 19.50
N GLY A 343 -17.16 30.88 20.50
CA GLY A 343 -17.36 29.73 21.36
C GLY A 343 -16.83 28.40 20.78
N GLU A 344 -16.31 28.41 19.56
CA GLU A 344 -15.69 27.27 18.92
C GLU A 344 -14.28 27.02 19.46
N LEU A 345 -13.94 25.76 19.64
CA LEU A 345 -12.60 25.34 20.03
C LEU A 345 -11.77 25.03 18.78
N LYS A 346 -10.65 25.70 18.61
CA LYS A 346 -9.70 25.48 17.52
C LYS A 346 -8.40 24.88 18.06
N LEU A 347 -7.98 23.77 17.50
CA LEU A 347 -6.65 23.21 17.74
C LEU A 347 -5.61 24.05 16.99
N LEU A 348 -4.55 24.46 17.69
CA LEU A 348 -3.41 25.18 17.11
C LEU A 348 -2.24 24.22 16.89
#